data_beb10392610d7819c7c86c5b4e82bd88
#
_entry.id   beb10392610d7819c7c86c5b4e82bd88
#
_cell.length_a   1.000
_cell.length_b   1.000
_cell.length_c   1.000
_cell.angle_alpha   90.00
_cell.angle_beta   90.00
_cell.angle_gamma   90.00
#
_symmetry.space_group_name_H-M   'P 1'
#
loop_
_entity.id
_entity.type
_entity.pdbx_description
1 polymer ?
#
loop_
_entity_poly.entity_id
_entity_poly.type
_entity_poly.pdbx_seq_one_letter_code
_entity_poly.pdbx_strand_id
1 'polypeptide(L)'
;MKITGFTCWLVDADPGPLFIWRDGIPGSHGDIPRGTQPSKAVIRMETDTGVFGALEIGRGEAVIDLVRRRFHEFIGENPLLTERMWRLIWEIDRIEEIHMRSLGLLDILCWDIKSQIAGMPIYQMLGGNDRVVPAYASTVTWPTMDEYERYIKMCRDVGFKAFKLHAWGGPVKRDIELCTNLRKWVGPDADLMF
;
A
#
# COMPACT_ATOMS: atom_id res chain seq x y z
N MET A 1 -16.04 -22.00 -11.67
CA MET A 1 -15.85 -20.54 -11.77
C MET A 1 -14.59 -20.26 -12.56
N LYS A 2 -14.65 -19.31 -13.47
CA LYS A 2 -13.52 -18.93 -14.32
C LYS A 2 -13.41 -17.42 -14.39
N ILE A 3 -12.21 -16.92 -14.41
CA ILE A 3 -11.92 -15.51 -14.71
C ILE A 3 -12.30 -15.25 -16.17
N THR A 4 -13.09 -14.22 -16.43
CA THR A 4 -13.56 -13.85 -17.78
C THR A 4 -12.94 -12.56 -18.30
N GLY A 5 -12.43 -11.71 -17.42
CA GLY A 5 -11.82 -10.45 -17.82
C GLY A 5 -11.31 -9.61 -16.66
N PHE A 6 -10.68 -8.51 -17.05
CA PHE A 6 -10.21 -7.47 -16.13
C PHE A 6 -10.61 -6.11 -16.69
N THR A 7 -11.27 -5.32 -15.87
CA THR A 7 -11.57 -3.92 -16.16
C THR A 7 -10.75 -3.03 -15.25
N CYS A 8 -10.10 -1.99 -15.80
CA CYS A 8 -9.30 -1.07 -15.06
C CYS A 8 -9.73 0.37 -15.33
N TRP A 9 -9.76 1.16 -14.27
CA TRP A 9 -9.99 2.60 -14.34
C TRP A 9 -8.76 3.32 -13.78
N LEU A 10 -8.29 4.31 -14.53
CA LEU A 10 -7.31 5.28 -14.03
C LEU A 10 -8.07 6.40 -13.34
N VAL A 11 -7.70 6.68 -12.11
CA VAL A 11 -8.33 7.71 -11.30
C VAL A 11 -7.25 8.69 -10.84
N ASP A 12 -7.50 9.97 -11.04
CA ASP A 12 -6.63 11.01 -10.50
C ASP A 12 -6.68 10.99 -8.97
N ALA A 13 -5.53 11.14 -8.35
CA ALA A 13 -5.42 11.20 -6.90
C ALA A 13 -4.95 12.58 -6.46
N ASP A 14 -5.42 13.00 -5.28
CA ASP A 14 -4.85 14.17 -4.62
C ASP A 14 -3.36 13.91 -4.35
N PRO A 15 -2.45 14.80 -4.76
CA PRO A 15 -1.03 14.65 -4.46
C PRO A 15 -0.72 14.60 -2.95
N GLY A 16 -1.64 15.10 -2.13
CA GLY A 16 -1.43 15.20 -0.70
C GLY A 16 -0.34 16.23 -0.34
N PRO A 17 0.08 16.26 0.92
CA PRO A 17 1.14 17.15 1.35
C PRO A 17 2.50 16.68 0.82
N LEU A 18 3.35 17.62 0.48
CA LEU A 18 4.75 17.35 0.10
C LEU A 18 5.50 16.71 1.27
N PHE A 19 6.27 15.69 0.98
CA PHE A 19 7.19 15.07 1.91
C PHE A 19 8.50 14.74 1.20
N ILE A 20 9.59 14.66 1.95
CA ILE A 20 10.87 14.20 1.43
C ILE A 20 11.04 12.71 1.72
N TRP A 21 11.63 11.99 0.78
CA TRP A 21 11.86 10.56 0.97
C TRP A 21 13.21 10.31 1.64
N ARG A 22 14.21 11.05 1.21
CA ARG A 22 15.57 10.97 1.76
C ARG A 22 16.36 12.21 1.38
N ASP A 23 16.98 12.83 2.38
CA ASP A 23 17.80 14.02 2.17
C ASP A 23 19.04 13.71 1.28
N GLY A 24 19.37 14.62 0.39
CA GLY A 24 20.57 14.54 -0.46
C GLY A 24 20.46 13.63 -1.70
N ILE A 25 19.34 12.98 -1.95
CA ILE A 25 19.12 12.25 -3.19
C ILE A 25 18.33 13.13 -4.15
N PRO A 26 18.83 13.41 -5.38
CA PRO A 26 18.06 14.16 -6.37
C PRO A 26 16.69 13.53 -6.61
N GLY A 27 15.63 14.35 -6.59
CA GLY A 27 14.25 13.88 -6.73
C GLY A 27 13.66 13.24 -5.47
N SER A 28 14.38 13.27 -4.34
CA SER A 28 13.92 12.66 -3.08
C SER A 28 13.04 13.58 -2.23
N HIS A 29 12.81 14.79 -2.67
CA HIS A 29 12.08 15.82 -1.91
C HIS A 29 10.55 15.70 -2.00
N GLY A 30 10.03 14.54 -2.35
CA GLY A 30 8.58 14.35 -2.49
C GLY A 30 7.95 15.18 -3.61
N ASP A 31 8.73 15.96 -4.33
CA ASP A 31 8.27 16.66 -5.51
C ASP A 31 7.83 15.63 -6.56
N ILE A 32 6.55 15.56 -6.78
CA ILE A 32 6.04 14.92 -7.98
C ILE A 32 6.60 15.74 -9.15
N PRO A 33 7.32 15.11 -10.10
CA PRO A 33 7.83 15.83 -11.25
C PRO A 33 6.74 16.69 -11.85
N ARG A 34 7.03 17.95 -12.11
CA ARG A 34 6.04 18.89 -12.67
C ARG A 34 5.41 18.27 -13.90
N GLY A 35 4.08 18.19 -13.92
CA GLY A 35 3.32 17.54 -14.99
C GLY A 35 2.94 16.08 -14.75
N THR A 36 3.34 15.48 -13.63
CA THR A 36 2.87 14.14 -13.26
C THR A 36 1.81 14.26 -12.17
N GLN A 37 0.59 13.94 -12.50
CA GLN A 37 -0.49 13.80 -11.52
C GLN A 37 -0.33 12.43 -10.84
N PRO A 38 -0.43 12.35 -9.51
CA PRO A 38 -0.52 11.06 -8.86
C PRO A 38 -1.81 10.37 -9.33
N SER A 39 -1.69 9.11 -9.65
CA SER A 39 -2.83 8.34 -10.12
C SER A 39 -3.01 7.07 -9.29
N LYS A 40 -4.24 6.63 -9.22
CA LYS A 40 -4.64 5.33 -8.68
C LYS A 40 -5.23 4.49 -9.79
N ALA A 41 -5.13 3.17 -9.65
CA ALA A 41 -5.90 2.25 -10.47
C ALA A 41 -6.99 1.60 -9.61
N VAL A 42 -8.19 1.49 -10.15
CA VAL A 42 -9.21 0.57 -9.67
C VAL A 42 -9.20 -0.61 -10.63
N ILE A 43 -9.05 -1.81 -10.10
CA ILE A 43 -9.04 -3.05 -10.88
C ILE A 43 -10.23 -3.88 -10.46
N ARG A 44 -10.94 -4.39 -11.45
CA ARG A 44 -12.02 -5.36 -11.27
C ARG A 44 -11.67 -6.62 -12.04
N MET A 45 -11.67 -7.77 -11.37
CA MET A 45 -11.54 -9.10 -11.96
C MET A 45 -12.93 -9.73 -12.07
N GLU A 46 -13.33 -10.07 -13.25
CA GLU A 46 -14.68 -10.59 -13.58
C GLU A 46 -14.67 -12.09 -13.68
N THR A 47 -15.80 -12.72 -13.33
CA THR A 47 -15.98 -14.18 -13.45
C THR A 47 -17.24 -14.55 -14.22
N ASP A 48 -17.27 -15.79 -14.69
CA ASP A 48 -18.42 -16.38 -15.38
C ASP A 48 -19.68 -16.57 -14.51
N THR A 49 -19.56 -16.33 -13.20
CA THR A 49 -20.68 -16.42 -12.25
C THR A 49 -21.27 -15.07 -11.86
N GLY A 50 -20.69 -13.96 -12.35
CA GLY A 50 -21.08 -12.60 -12.01
C GLY A 50 -20.48 -12.07 -10.69
N VAL A 51 -19.88 -12.93 -9.87
CA VAL A 51 -19.07 -12.48 -8.72
C VAL A 51 -17.78 -11.88 -9.25
N PHE A 52 -17.36 -10.76 -8.67
CA PHE A 52 -16.14 -10.09 -9.09
C PHE A 52 -15.29 -9.68 -7.89
N GLY A 53 -13.98 -9.65 -8.06
CA GLY A 53 -13.05 -9.05 -7.11
C GLY A 53 -12.67 -7.65 -7.54
N ALA A 54 -12.47 -6.75 -6.56
CA ALA A 54 -12.07 -5.38 -6.84
C ALA A 54 -11.03 -4.88 -5.83
N LEU A 55 -10.14 -4.01 -6.29
CA LEU A 55 -9.20 -3.30 -5.44
C LEU A 55 -8.84 -1.93 -6.00
N GLU A 56 -8.47 -1.01 -5.11
CA GLU A 56 -7.85 0.27 -5.44
C GLU A 56 -6.38 0.23 -5.04
N ILE A 57 -5.50 0.74 -5.90
CA ILE A 57 -4.06 0.77 -5.66
C ILE A 57 -3.42 2.03 -6.25
N GLY A 58 -2.39 2.55 -5.61
CA GLY A 58 -1.58 3.64 -6.13
C GLY A 58 -0.74 3.26 -7.35
N ARG A 59 -0.08 4.24 -7.96
CA ARG A 59 0.73 4.08 -9.20
C ARG A 59 -0.09 3.60 -10.40
N GLY A 60 -1.23 4.24 -10.61
CA GLY A 60 -2.28 3.81 -11.52
C GLY A 60 -1.82 3.44 -12.91
N GLU A 61 -1.03 4.29 -13.56
CA GLU A 61 -0.52 4.02 -14.92
C GLU A 61 0.33 2.76 -15.00
N ALA A 62 1.27 2.59 -14.07
CA ALA A 62 2.14 1.41 -14.04
C ALA A 62 1.35 0.13 -13.77
N VAL A 63 0.33 0.20 -12.95
CA VAL A 63 -0.56 -0.94 -12.65
C VAL A 63 -1.43 -1.29 -13.86
N ILE A 64 -1.99 -0.31 -14.55
CA ILE A 64 -2.79 -0.54 -15.77
C ILE A 64 -1.92 -1.16 -16.87
N ASP A 65 -0.69 -0.70 -17.03
CA ASP A 65 0.25 -1.29 -17.98
C ASP A 65 0.55 -2.76 -17.65
N LEU A 66 0.76 -3.08 -16.37
CA LEU A 66 0.93 -4.46 -15.91
C LEU A 66 -0.31 -5.33 -16.21
N VAL A 67 -1.50 -4.85 -15.88
CA VAL A 67 -2.75 -5.59 -16.13
C VAL A 67 -2.92 -5.85 -17.62
N ARG A 68 -2.67 -4.84 -18.46
CA ARG A 68 -2.77 -4.97 -19.91
C ARG A 68 -1.79 -5.99 -20.47
N ARG A 69 -0.57 -6.03 -19.94
CA ARG A 69 0.47 -6.92 -20.47
C ARG A 69 0.34 -8.37 -20.00
N ARG A 70 -0.12 -8.58 -18.74
CA ARG A 70 0.04 -9.90 -18.12
C ARG A 70 -1.26 -10.53 -17.61
N PHE A 71 -2.26 -9.76 -17.23
CA PHE A 71 -3.43 -10.35 -16.58
C PHE A 71 -4.33 -11.15 -17.54
N HIS A 72 -4.19 -10.96 -18.83
CA HIS A 72 -4.89 -11.79 -19.82
C HIS A 72 -4.49 -13.29 -19.74
N GLU A 73 -3.30 -13.61 -19.22
CA GLU A 73 -2.83 -14.99 -19.03
C GLU A 73 -3.65 -15.77 -17.97
N PHE A 74 -4.35 -15.05 -17.11
CA PHE A 74 -5.19 -15.64 -16.07
C PHE A 74 -6.65 -15.85 -16.51
N ILE A 75 -7.04 -15.43 -17.71
CA ILE A 75 -8.38 -15.65 -18.23
C ILE A 75 -8.60 -17.15 -18.41
N GLY A 76 -9.74 -17.65 -17.91
CA GLY A 76 -10.08 -19.07 -17.90
C GLY A 76 -9.64 -19.83 -16.65
N GLU A 77 -8.72 -19.28 -15.85
CA GLU A 77 -8.30 -19.87 -14.57
C GLU A 77 -9.39 -19.72 -13.51
N ASN A 78 -9.35 -20.60 -12.52
CA ASN A 78 -10.28 -20.55 -11.39
C ASN A 78 -9.69 -19.71 -10.24
N PRO A 79 -10.26 -18.55 -9.91
CA PRO A 79 -9.73 -17.66 -8.87
C PRO A 79 -9.79 -18.25 -7.45
N LEU A 80 -10.56 -19.32 -7.25
CA LEU A 80 -10.61 -19.99 -5.94
C LEU A 80 -9.38 -20.86 -5.67
N LEU A 81 -8.60 -21.18 -6.70
CA LEU A 81 -7.38 -21.99 -6.59
C LEU A 81 -6.15 -21.09 -6.36
N THR A 82 -6.10 -20.41 -5.22
CA THR A 82 -5.08 -19.40 -4.90
C THR A 82 -3.64 -19.93 -5.04
N GLU A 83 -3.37 -21.20 -4.69
CA GLU A 83 -2.05 -21.81 -4.86
C GLU A 83 -1.65 -21.95 -6.34
N ARG A 84 -2.63 -22.26 -7.21
CA ARG A 84 -2.38 -22.29 -8.65
C ARG A 84 -2.11 -20.88 -9.19
N MET A 85 -2.90 -19.88 -8.74
CA MET A 85 -2.69 -18.49 -9.10
C MET A 85 -1.29 -18.03 -8.68
N TRP A 86 -0.87 -18.39 -7.45
CA TRP A 86 0.45 -18.06 -6.96
C TRP A 86 1.57 -18.67 -7.83
N ARG A 87 1.43 -19.92 -8.26
CA ARG A 87 2.40 -20.55 -9.16
C ARG A 87 2.55 -19.81 -10.49
N LEU A 88 1.44 -19.41 -11.10
CA LEU A 88 1.44 -18.64 -12.34
C LEU A 88 2.10 -17.27 -12.13
N ILE A 89 1.79 -16.60 -11.03
CA ILE A 89 2.42 -15.34 -10.63
C ILE A 89 3.94 -15.52 -10.49
N TRP A 90 4.36 -16.58 -9.82
CA TRP A 90 5.78 -16.88 -9.61
C TRP A 90 6.53 -17.16 -10.92
N GLU A 91 5.91 -17.86 -11.87
CA GLU A 91 6.52 -18.09 -13.18
C GLU A 91 6.72 -16.79 -13.97
N ILE A 92 5.76 -15.88 -13.91
CA ILE A 92 5.87 -14.57 -14.55
C ILE A 92 6.96 -13.73 -13.89
N ASP A 93 7.01 -13.69 -12.56
CA ASP A 93 8.05 -12.98 -11.80
C ASP A 93 9.45 -13.48 -12.18
N ARG A 94 9.62 -14.80 -12.21
CA ARG A 94 10.90 -15.44 -12.51
C ARG A 94 11.40 -15.19 -13.95
N ILE A 95 10.50 -15.12 -14.92
CA ILE A 95 10.86 -14.98 -16.34
C ILE A 95 11.05 -13.52 -16.72
N GLU A 96 10.20 -12.62 -16.19
CA GLU A 96 10.14 -11.24 -16.63
C GLU A 96 10.66 -10.23 -15.60
N GLU A 97 11.12 -10.71 -14.46
CA GLU A 97 11.61 -9.85 -13.36
C GLU A 97 10.58 -8.79 -12.94
N ILE A 98 9.29 -9.10 -13.11
CA ILE A 98 8.19 -8.27 -12.62
C ILE A 98 8.05 -8.51 -11.13
N HIS A 99 8.25 -7.48 -10.35
CA HIS A 99 8.25 -7.57 -8.91
C HIS A 99 6.98 -8.27 -8.37
N MET A 100 7.15 -9.35 -7.59
CA MET A 100 6.08 -10.16 -6.98
C MET A 100 4.99 -9.31 -6.30
N ARG A 101 5.37 -8.21 -5.66
CA ARG A 101 4.43 -7.25 -5.07
C ARG A 101 3.42 -6.70 -6.08
N SER A 102 3.83 -6.48 -7.33
CA SER A 102 2.94 -5.96 -8.37
C SER A 102 2.00 -7.04 -8.88
N LEU A 103 2.49 -8.26 -9.01
CA LEU A 103 1.68 -9.42 -9.41
C LEU A 103 0.75 -9.90 -8.28
N GLY A 104 1.10 -9.65 -7.02
CA GLY A 104 0.28 -9.97 -5.85
C GLY A 104 -1.10 -9.30 -5.83
N LEU A 105 -1.32 -8.28 -6.65
CA LEU A 105 -2.65 -7.68 -6.84
C LEU A 105 -3.68 -8.71 -7.32
N LEU A 106 -3.24 -9.68 -8.12
CA LEU A 106 -4.10 -10.76 -8.59
C LEU A 106 -4.55 -11.67 -7.43
N ASP A 107 -3.64 -11.99 -6.53
CA ASP A 107 -3.96 -12.80 -5.34
C ASP A 107 -4.99 -12.10 -4.45
N ILE A 108 -4.85 -10.79 -4.25
CA ILE A 108 -5.83 -9.99 -3.48
C ILE A 108 -7.22 -10.07 -4.13
N LEU A 109 -7.32 -9.94 -5.45
CA LEU A 109 -8.58 -10.07 -6.18
C LEU A 109 -9.19 -11.47 -6.03
N CYS A 110 -8.36 -12.52 -6.04
CA CYS A 110 -8.80 -13.90 -5.81
C CYS A 110 -9.35 -14.07 -4.38
N TRP A 111 -8.69 -13.53 -3.37
CA TRP A 111 -9.15 -13.57 -1.99
C TRP A 111 -10.44 -12.79 -1.77
N ASP A 112 -10.61 -11.66 -2.46
CA ASP A 112 -11.87 -10.90 -2.42
C ASP A 112 -13.04 -11.74 -2.96
N ILE A 113 -12.90 -12.36 -4.13
CA ILE A 113 -13.91 -13.29 -4.68
C ILE A 113 -14.18 -14.45 -3.73
N LYS A 114 -13.11 -15.03 -3.17
CA LYS A 114 -13.21 -16.19 -2.27
C LYS A 114 -14.01 -15.85 -1.02
N SER A 115 -13.79 -14.66 -0.44
CA SER A 115 -14.50 -14.18 0.73
C SER A 115 -15.99 -13.95 0.45
N GLN A 116 -16.32 -13.37 -0.69
CA GLN A 116 -17.70 -13.15 -1.11
C GLN A 116 -18.47 -14.48 -1.26
N ILE A 117 -17.86 -15.47 -1.89
CA ILE A 117 -18.47 -16.80 -2.08
C ILE A 117 -18.64 -17.54 -0.76
N ALA A 118 -17.65 -17.44 0.11
CA ALA A 118 -17.70 -18.06 1.43
C ALA A 118 -18.66 -17.32 2.40
N GLY A 119 -19.09 -16.10 2.07
CA GLY A 119 -19.87 -15.25 2.97
C GLY A 119 -19.10 -14.92 4.26
N MET A 120 -17.77 -14.94 4.20
CA MET A 120 -16.88 -14.82 5.36
C MET A 120 -15.76 -13.81 5.09
N PRO A 121 -15.46 -12.90 6.04
CA PRO A 121 -14.33 -11.99 5.90
C PRO A 121 -12.98 -12.73 5.77
N ILE A 122 -12.08 -12.19 4.97
CA ILE A 122 -10.76 -12.80 4.70
C ILE A 122 -9.99 -13.12 5.98
N TYR A 123 -10.02 -12.21 6.98
CA TYR A 123 -9.29 -12.43 8.23
C TYR A 123 -9.77 -13.69 8.98
N GLN A 124 -11.07 -14.02 8.93
CA GLN A 124 -11.62 -15.23 9.53
C GLN A 124 -11.23 -16.47 8.71
N MET A 125 -11.24 -16.37 7.38
CA MET A 125 -10.78 -17.45 6.50
C MET A 125 -9.30 -17.81 6.74
N LEU A 126 -8.52 -16.82 7.16
CA LEU A 126 -7.10 -17.00 7.52
C LEU A 126 -6.88 -17.37 9.00
N GLY A 127 -7.94 -17.66 9.73
CA GLY A 127 -7.87 -18.09 11.14
C GLY A 127 -7.77 -16.94 12.15
N GLY A 128 -7.99 -15.70 11.74
CA GLY A 128 -8.01 -14.56 12.64
C GLY A 128 -9.23 -14.61 13.57
N ASN A 129 -9.00 -14.34 14.86
CA ASN A 129 -10.03 -14.36 15.91
C ASN A 129 -10.33 -12.98 16.50
N ASP A 130 -9.48 -11.99 16.26
CA ASP A 130 -9.63 -10.66 16.83
C ASP A 130 -9.76 -9.60 15.74
N ARG A 131 -10.61 -8.61 15.99
CA ARG A 131 -10.79 -7.44 15.12
C ARG A 131 -9.93 -6.25 15.56
N VAL A 132 -9.36 -6.32 16.76
CA VAL A 132 -8.55 -5.25 17.32
C VAL A 132 -7.09 -5.52 16.98
N VAL A 133 -6.53 -4.68 16.13
CA VAL A 133 -5.11 -4.73 15.76
C VAL A 133 -4.43 -3.50 16.35
N PRO A 134 -3.39 -3.67 17.19
CA PRO A 134 -2.59 -2.53 17.65
C PRO A 134 -2.01 -1.74 16.46
N ALA A 135 -2.19 -0.45 16.47
CA ALA A 135 -1.73 0.43 15.40
C ALA A 135 -0.76 1.48 15.94
N TYR A 136 0.19 1.86 15.11
CA TYR A 136 1.05 3.00 15.35
C TYR A 136 0.91 4.04 14.24
N ALA A 137 1.12 5.31 14.57
CA ALA A 137 1.22 6.38 13.60
C ALA A 137 2.61 6.34 12.94
N SER A 138 2.64 6.02 11.64
CA SER A 138 3.88 6.04 10.87
C SER A 138 4.00 7.37 10.14
N THR A 139 5.07 8.13 10.42
CA THR A 139 5.30 9.37 9.68
C THR A 139 5.78 9.09 8.25
N VAL A 140 5.68 10.09 7.41
CA VAL A 140 6.55 10.26 6.25
C VAL A 140 7.74 11.10 6.66
N THR A 141 8.70 11.34 5.77
CA THR A 141 9.80 12.26 6.01
C THR A 141 9.34 13.68 5.65
N TRP A 142 9.07 14.51 6.66
CA TRP A 142 8.63 15.89 6.46
C TRP A 142 9.82 16.84 6.23
N PRO A 143 9.66 17.93 5.46
CA PRO A 143 10.73 18.89 5.20
C PRO A 143 11.25 19.59 6.45
N THR A 144 10.39 19.88 7.41
CA THR A 144 10.71 20.70 8.58
C THR A 144 10.33 20.04 9.89
N MET A 145 10.98 20.49 10.97
CA MET A 145 10.67 20.06 12.33
C MET A 145 9.23 20.41 12.73
N ASP A 146 8.74 21.59 12.34
CA ASP A 146 7.40 22.07 12.66
C ASP A 146 6.31 21.21 12.00
N GLU A 147 6.57 20.69 10.79
CA GLU A 147 5.66 19.78 10.14
C GLU A 147 5.60 18.44 10.85
N TYR A 148 6.73 17.90 11.29
CA TYR A 148 6.74 16.72 12.15
C TYR A 148 5.93 16.96 13.43
N GLU A 149 6.18 18.05 14.13
CA GLU A 149 5.46 18.38 15.36
C GLU A 149 3.95 18.44 15.13
N ARG A 150 3.52 19.15 14.09
CA ARG A 150 2.09 19.29 13.74
C ARG A 150 1.44 17.94 13.51
N TYR A 151 2.02 17.08 12.67
CA TYR A 151 1.43 15.78 12.32
C TYR A 151 1.48 14.80 13.49
N ILE A 152 2.56 14.78 14.27
CA ILE A 152 2.65 13.94 15.46
C ILE A 152 1.59 14.33 16.49
N LYS A 153 1.42 15.62 16.75
CA LYS A 153 0.40 16.11 17.68
C LYS A 153 -1.00 15.76 17.18
N MET A 154 -1.27 15.94 15.89
CA MET A 154 -2.55 15.54 15.29
C MET A 154 -2.83 14.03 15.48
N CYS A 155 -1.85 13.16 15.22
CA CYS A 155 -2.00 11.73 15.44
C CYS A 155 -2.22 11.38 16.93
N ARG A 156 -1.50 12.03 17.83
CA ARG A 156 -1.70 11.89 19.28
C ARG A 156 -3.14 12.28 19.68
N ASP A 157 -3.62 13.40 19.17
CA ASP A 157 -4.95 13.93 19.52
C ASP A 157 -6.09 13.05 18.97
N VAL A 158 -5.83 12.30 17.89
CA VAL A 158 -6.73 11.24 17.39
C VAL A 158 -6.68 9.97 18.24
N GLY A 159 -5.65 9.81 19.10
CA GLY A 159 -5.58 8.71 20.08
C GLY A 159 -4.48 7.68 19.82
N PHE A 160 -3.57 7.90 18.87
CA PHE A 160 -2.42 7.02 18.73
C PHE A 160 -1.51 7.09 19.95
N LYS A 161 -1.03 5.93 20.40
CA LYS A 161 -0.11 5.78 21.53
C LYS A 161 1.26 5.25 21.13
N ALA A 162 1.40 4.81 19.90
CA ALA A 162 2.65 4.32 19.32
C ALA A 162 2.98 5.11 18.05
N PHE A 163 4.25 5.45 17.86
CA PHE A 163 4.70 6.31 16.77
C PHE A 163 5.94 5.74 16.13
N LYS A 164 5.93 5.61 14.80
CA LYS A 164 7.11 5.24 14.00
C LYS A 164 7.60 6.45 13.22
N LEU A 165 8.83 6.85 13.49
CA LEU A 165 9.45 8.01 12.86
C LEU A 165 10.25 7.61 11.62
N HIS A 166 10.00 8.29 10.50
CA HIS A 166 10.91 8.30 9.36
C HIS A 166 11.73 9.60 9.43
N ALA A 167 12.97 9.48 9.90
CA ALA A 167 13.92 10.59 9.98
C ALA A 167 14.47 10.94 8.60
N TRP A 168 15.22 12.06 8.52
CA TRP A 168 15.77 12.52 7.23
C TRP A 168 16.84 11.61 6.67
N GLY A 169 17.59 10.92 7.54
CA GLY A 169 18.73 10.10 7.14
C GLY A 169 19.94 10.94 6.67
N GLY A 170 19.98 12.19 7.08
CA GLY A 170 21.03 13.15 6.82
C GLY A 170 22.02 13.29 7.99
N PRO A 171 22.40 14.51 8.39
CA PRO A 171 23.31 14.73 9.52
C PRO A 171 22.74 14.13 10.81
N VAL A 172 23.47 13.21 11.43
CA VAL A 172 23.04 12.45 12.63
C VAL A 172 22.54 13.37 13.76
N LYS A 173 23.14 14.54 13.94
CA LYS A 173 22.69 15.50 14.97
C LYS A 173 21.25 15.95 14.77
N ARG A 174 20.83 16.18 13.52
CA ARG A 174 19.48 16.60 13.18
C ARG A 174 18.47 15.49 13.47
N ASP A 175 18.83 14.25 13.15
CA ASP A 175 17.97 13.10 13.42
C ASP A 175 17.86 12.83 14.93
N ILE A 176 18.94 12.99 15.69
CA ILE A 176 18.91 12.91 17.16
C ILE A 176 17.99 13.98 17.75
N GLU A 177 18.07 15.21 17.25
CA GLU A 177 17.18 16.30 17.68
C GLU A 177 15.72 15.97 17.41
N LEU A 178 15.41 15.45 16.22
CA LEU A 178 14.06 15.02 15.85
C LEU A 178 13.54 13.90 16.78
N CYS A 179 14.36 12.89 17.04
CA CYS A 179 14.02 11.81 17.96
C CYS A 179 13.77 12.32 19.40
N THR A 180 14.60 13.27 19.85
CA THR A 180 14.45 13.90 21.16
C THR A 180 13.14 14.70 21.25
N ASN A 181 12.82 15.43 20.20
CA ASN A 181 11.59 16.22 20.14
C ASN A 181 10.35 15.33 20.03
N LEU A 182 10.42 14.20 19.30
CA LEU A 182 9.33 13.24 19.25
C LEU A 182 8.90 12.83 20.66
N ARG A 183 9.84 12.45 21.50
CA ARG A 183 9.55 12.08 22.92
C ARG A 183 8.87 13.22 23.69
N LYS A 184 9.28 14.47 23.46
CA LYS A 184 8.64 15.62 24.10
C LYS A 184 7.20 15.83 23.63
N TRP A 185 6.94 15.64 22.33
CA TRP A 185 5.60 15.86 21.75
C TRP A 185 4.57 14.81 22.16
N VAL A 186 5.00 13.55 22.32
CA VAL A 186 4.09 12.43 22.60
C VAL A 186 4.02 12.07 24.10
N GLY A 187 4.98 12.53 24.90
CA GLY A 187 5.03 12.23 26.34
C GLY A 187 5.79 10.94 26.67
N PRO A 188 5.94 10.63 27.97
CA PRO A 188 6.79 9.53 28.43
C PRO A 188 6.25 8.13 28.10
N ASP A 189 4.94 7.98 28.04
CA ASP A 189 4.25 6.69 27.97
C ASP A 189 4.02 6.17 26.55
N ALA A 190 4.35 6.94 25.52
CA ALA A 190 4.17 6.53 24.14
C ALA A 190 5.30 5.59 23.68
N ASP A 191 4.93 4.56 22.89
CA ASP A 191 5.89 3.69 22.22
C ASP A 191 6.52 4.41 21.03
N LEU A 192 7.85 4.34 20.90
CA LEU A 192 8.59 4.97 19.82
C LEU A 192 9.38 3.93 19.02
N MET A 193 9.33 4.09 17.70
CA MET A 193 10.03 3.28 16.70
C MET A 193 10.78 4.20 15.73
N PHE A 194 11.98 3.79 15.31
CA PHE A 194 12.84 4.52 14.39
C PHE A 194 13.33 3.62 13.26
#